data_4c4a99ad7e166604f8743d182891a1dc
#
_entry.id   4c4a99ad7e166604f8743d182891a1dc
#
_cell.length_a   1.000
_cell.length_b   1.000
_cell.length_c   1.000
_cell.angle_alpha   90.00
_cell.angle_beta   90.00
_cell.angle_gamma   90.00
#
_symmetry.space_group_name_H-M   'P 1'
#
loop_
_entity.id
_entity.type
_entity.pdbx_description
1 polymer ?
#
loop_
_entity_poly.entity_id
_entity_poly.type
_entity_poly.pdbx_seq_one_letter_code
_entity_poly.pdbx_strand_id
1 'polypeptide(L)'
;MNNKVVFSPKEETSILLEGDFDRNSYSKILRIAFFQSLAINTKIPDWIKFMSGMSGKKYRYFINNLISLIVDPRYLEIGCWAGSTACSALYGNEVKALCIDNWSEFVDPKTINPSLNVKNPKKEFEINTKKVISEKIDFKFIESDFRKINYNKVGKFNIYVFDGPHEIKDQYDGIAIVQPSLDDIFILIIDDWNTPHIRQGTLEVINDLNIKIISKIEIMTTQDNTMPKLFQCQFSDWHNGYLIAVCQKKV
;
A
#
# COMPACT_ATOMS: atom_id res chain seq x y z
N MET A 1 37.64 11.09 -12.62
CA MET A 1 36.75 10.34 -13.55
C MET A 1 35.34 10.85 -13.31
N ASN A 2 34.77 11.56 -14.26
CA ASN A 2 33.40 12.07 -14.17
C ASN A 2 32.42 10.91 -14.42
N ASN A 3 31.91 10.32 -13.36
CA ASN A 3 30.77 9.40 -13.47
C ASN A 3 29.54 10.24 -13.84
N LYS A 4 29.29 10.39 -15.15
CA LYS A 4 27.97 10.81 -15.62
C LYS A 4 26.97 9.72 -15.20
N VAL A 5 26.11 10.03 -14.25
CA VAL A 5 24.91 9.22 -13.97
C VAL A 5 24.03 9.37 -15.22
N VAL A 6 24.07 8.38 -16.08
CA VAL A 6 23.14 8.29 -17.20
C VAL A 6 21.86 7.72 -16.65
N PHE A 7 20.84 8.53 -16.47
CA PHE A 7 19.50 8.03 -16.16
C PHE A 7 19.08 7.07 -17.28
N SER A 8 18.80 5.83 -16.90
CA SER A 8 18.24 4.89 -17.86
C SER A 8 16.86 5.39 -18.25
N PRO A 9 16.53 5.56 -19.54
CA PRO A 9 15.17 5.94 -19.96
C PRO A 9 14.09 4.92 -19.54
N LYS A 10 14.48 3.80 -18.95
CA LYS A 10 13.61 2.76 -18.42
C LYS A 10 13.09 3.05 -17.00
N GLU A 11 13.74 3.94 -16.25
CA GLU A 11 13.33 4.37 -14.91
C GLU A 11 12.56 5.70 -14.97
N GLU A 12 11.49 5.72 -15.73
CA GLU A 12 10.60 6.87 -15.88
C GLU A 12 9.24 6.55 -15.24
N THR A 13 8.83 7.38 -14.30
CA THR A 13 7.53 7.23 -13.64
C THR A 13 6.41 7.67 -14.58
N SER A 14 5.50 6.75 -14.87
CA SER A 14 4.25 7.04 -15.56
C SER A 14 3.07 6.92 -14.58
N ILE A 15 2.09 7.81 -14.73
CA ILE A 15 0.90 7.88 -13.90
C ILE A 15 -0.31 7.95 -14.81
N LEU A 16 -1.20 6.96 -14.69
CA LEU A 16 -2.45 6.88 -15.43
C LEU A 16 -3.62 7.06 -14.47
N LEU A 17 -4.48 8.03 -14.74
CA LEU A 17 -5.76 8.22 -14.07
C LEU A 17 -6.89 7.80 -15.02
N GLU A 18 -7.72 6.85 -14.60
CA GLU A 18 -8.81 6.32 -15.41
C GLU A 18 -10.10 6.18 -14.59
N GLY A 19 -11.26 6.41 -15.23
CA GLY A 19 -12.58 6.30 -14.62
C GLY A 19 -13.20 7.64 -14.24
N ASP A 20 -14.33 7.58 -13.53
CA ASP A 20 -15.11 8.76 -13.14
C ASP A 20 -14.76 9.20 -11.72
N PHE A 21 -13.97 10.27 -11.63
CA PHE A 21 -13.55 10.83 -10.33
C PHE A 21 -14.56 11.80 -9.71
N ASP A 22 -15.67 12.08 -10.38
CA ASP A 22 -16.64 13.09 -9.91
C ASP A 22 -17.95 12.48 -9.36
N ARG A 23 -18.30 11.27 -9.77
CA ARG A 23 -19.54 10.60 -9.34
C ARG A 23 -19.47 9.98 -7.96
N ASN A 24 -18.36 9.40 -7.59
CA ASN A 24 -18.22 8.65 -6.34
C ASN A 24 -17.41 9.47 -5.32
N SER A 25 -17.84 9.48 -4.05
CA SER A 25 -17.15 10.19 -2.99
C SER A 25 -15.72 9.69 -2.77
N TYR A 26 -15.49 8.38 -2.80
CA TYR A 26 -14.15 7.81 -2.67
C TYR A 26 -13.26 8.16 -3.88
N SER A 27 -13.82 8.21 -5.09
CA SER A 27 -13.07 8.65 -6.28
C SER A 27 -12.62 10.10 -6.18
N LYS A 28 -13.49 11.01 -5.69
CA LYS A 28 -13.12 12.40 -5.43
C LYS A 28 -12.00 12.50 -4.38
N ILE A 29 -12.16 11.77 -3.27
CA ILE A 29 -11.17 11.73 -2.18
C ILE A 29 -9.83 11.17 -2.68
N LEU A 30 -9.87 10.08 -3.45
CA LEU A 30 -8.69 9.48 -4.05
C LEU A 30 -7.90 10.50 -4.88
N ARG A 31 -8.59 11.22 -5.76
CA ARG A 31 -7.99 12.26 -6.59
C ARG A 31 -7.38 13.40 -5.74
N ILE A 32 -8.10 13.87 -4.74
CA ILE A 32 -7.62 14.94 -3.84
C ILE A 32 -6.38 14.50 -3.08
N ALA A 33 -6.41 13.33 -2.43
CA ALA A 33 -5.28 12.78 -1.68
C ALA A 33 -4.04 12.62 -2.57
N PHE A 34 -4.24 12.15 -3.81
CA PHE A 34 -3.17 11.97 -4.78
C PHE A 34 -2.50 13.32 -5.15
N PHE A 35 -3.28 14.33 -5.53
CA PHE A 35 -2.70 15.64 -5.86
C PHE A 35 -2.07 16.34 -4.66
N GLN A 36 -2.63 16.17 -3.46
CA GLN A 36 -1.99 16.64 -2.23
C GLN A 36 -0.62 15.99 -2.03
N SER A 37 -0.49 14.68 -2.30
CA SER A 37 0.80 13.98 -2.18
C SER A 37 1.84 14.48 -3.20
N LEU A 38 1.42 14.78 -4.42
CA LEU A 38 2.29 15.39 -5.43
C LEU A 38 2.76 16.79 -5.02
N ALA A 39 1.88 17.57 -4.42
CA ALA A 39 2.17 18.92 -3.92
C ALA A 39 2.93 18.92 -2.57
N ILE A 40 3.31 17.74 -2.05
CA ILE A 40 4.00 17.58 -0.74
C ILE A 40 3.19 18.21 0.41
N ASN A 41 1.87 18.29 0.26
CA ASN A 41 0.97 18.68 1.34
C ASN A 41 0.72 17.47 2.24
N THR A 42 1.33 17.47 3.41
CA THR A 42 1.29 16.34 4.34
C THR A 42 1.53 16.78 5.78
N LYS A 43 0.97 16.04 6.73
CA LYS A 43 1.25 16.19 8.18
C LYS A 43 2.29 15.18 8.69
N ILE A 44 2.78 14.30 7.83
CA ILE A 44 3.77 13.28 8.21
C ILE A 44 5.10 13.96 8.55
N PRO A 45 5.68 13.71 9.74
CA PRO A 45 6.98 14.22 10.12
C PRO A 45 8.13 13.49 9.41
N ASP A 46 9.31 14.11 9.41
CA ASP A 46 10.48 13.57 8.73
C ASP A 46 10.87 12.16 9.21
N TRP A 47 10.67 11.83 10.46
CA TRP A 47 11.02 10.50 10.96
C TRP A 47 10.15 9.38 10.37
N ILE A 48 8.88 9.65 10.00
CA ILE A 48 8.03 8.71 9.25
C ILE A 48 8.41 8.75 7.76
N LYS A 49 8.61 9.94 7.22
CA LYS A 49 8.98 10.14 5.81
C LYS A 49 10.24 9.36 5.44
N PHE A 50 11.23 9.34 6.33
CA PHE A 50 12.52 8.67 6.12
C PHE A 50 12.67 7.35 6.89
N MET A 51 11.61 6.86 7.53
CA MET A 51 11.60 5.56 8.17
C MET A 51 12.02 4.47 7.18
N SER A 52 12.89 3.55 7.62
CA SER A 52 13.27 2.39 6.82
C SER A 52 12.03 1.60 6.43
N GLY A 53 11.85 1.34 5.15
CA GLY A 53 10.70 0.62 4.64
C GLY A 53 10.63 0.68 3.12
N MET A 54 9.94 -0.27 2.53
CA MET A 54 9.84 -0.47 1.09
C MET A 54 8.68 0.31 0.47
N SER A 55 8.44 1.53 0.94
CA SER A 55 7.44 2.45 0.37
C SER A 55 8.05 3.82 0.09
N GLY A 56 7.60 4.46 -0.99
CA GLY A 56 8.11 5.77 -1.41
C GLY A 56 7.50 6.94 -0.63
N LYS A 57 8.16 8.10 -0.65
CA LYS A 57 7.75 9.30 0.10
C LYS A 57 6.37 9.80 -0.29
N LYS A 58 6.09 9.92 -1.59
CA LYS A 58 4.77 10.40 -2.07
C LYS A 58 3.66 9.40 -1.77
N TYR A 59 3.97 8.09 -1.80
CA TYR A 59 3.02 7.09 -1.35
C TYR A 59 2.68 7.24 0.14
N ARG A 60 3.67 7.49 1.00
CA ARG A 60 3.46 7.74 2.43
C ARG A 60 2.58 8.98 2.67
N TYR A 61 2.80 10.05 1.92
CA TYR A 61 1.93 11.23 1.97
C TYR A 61 0.52 10.92 1.49
N PHE A 62 0.43 10.16 0.39
CA PHE A 62 -0.84 9.76 -0.20
C PHE A 62 -1.70 8.98 0.78
N ILE A 63 -1.18 7.89 1.38
CA ILE A 63 -1.95 7.05 2.28
C ILE A 63 -2.40 7.81 3.54
N ASN A 64 -1.55 8.67 4.08
CA ASN A 64 -1.92 9.53 5.21
C ASN A 64 -3.05 10.49 4.86
N ASN A 65 -2.95 11.17 3.73
CA ASN A 65 -3.96 12.11 3.25
C ASN A 65 -5.27 11.39 2.91
N LEU A 66 -5.19 10.22 2.28
CA LEU A 66 -6.36 9.41 1.94
C LEU A 66 -7.19 9.09 3.18
N ILE A 67 -6.56 8.54 4.22
CA ILE A 67 -7.24 8.20 5.47
C ILE A 67 -7.81 9.45 6.15
N SER A 68 -7.07 10.57 6.13
CA SER A 68 -7.52 11.84 6.71
C SER A 68 -8.79 12.41 6.06
N LEU A 69 -9.05 12.08 4.80
CA LEU A 69 -10.17 12.61 4.02
C LEU A 69 -11.40 11.69 4.02
N ILE A 70 -11.24 10.42 4.37
CA ILE A 70 -12.34 9.46 4.40
C ILE A 70 -13.12 9.60 5.70
N VAL A 71 -14.44 9.61 5.60
CA VAL A 71 -15.34 9.54 6.76
C VAL A 71 -15.37 8.11 7.27
N ASP A 72 -15.18 7.91 8.57
CA ASP A 72 -15.10 6.59 9.23
C ASP A 72 -14.09 5.65 8.53
N PRO A 73 -12.79 6.01 8.50
CA PRO A 73 -11.78 5.21 7.82
C PRO A 73 -11.53 3.92 8.57
N ARG A 74 -11.67 2.80 7.85
CA ARG A 74 -11.42 1.44 8.33
C ARG A 74 -10.39 0.78 7.42
N TYR A 75 -9.19 0.70 7.94
CA TYR A 75 -7.98 0.34 7.22
C TYR A 75 -7.58 -1.10 7.48
N LEU A 76 -7.35 -1.87 6.45
CA LEU A 76 -6.77 -3.20 6.48
C LEU A 76 -5.48 -3.23 5.67
N GLU A 77 -4.41 -3.74 6.26
CA GLU A 77 -3.11 -3.93 5.60
C GLU A 77 -2.63 -5.36 5.80
N ILE A 78 -2.26 -6.01 4.70
CA ILE A 78 -1.57 -7.31 4.69
C ILE A 78 -0.17 -7.09 4.13
N GLY A 79 0.86 -7.55 4.88
CA GLY A 79 2.25 -7.27 4.57
C GLY A 79 2.72 -5.95 5.16
N CYS A 80 3.05 -5.94 6.44
CA CYS A 80 3.37 -4.70 7.17
C CYS A 80 4.87 -4.48 7.34
N TRP A 81 5.65 -5.53 7.24
CA TRP A 81 7.09 -5.58 7.45
C TRP A 81 7.55 -4.76 8.68
N ALA A 82 8.27 -3.63 8.50
CA ALA A 82 8.72 -2.76 9.60
C ALA A 82 7.76 -1.59 9.90
N GLY A 83 6.58 -1.53 9.25
CA GLY A 83 5.50 -0.61 9.55
C GLY A 83 5.57 0.76 8.89
N SER A 84 6.34 0.96 7.83
CA SER A 84 6.44 2.28 7.20
C SER A 84 5.12 2.75 6.59
N THR A 85 4.36 1.86 5.96
CA THR A 85 3.03 2.13 5.40
C THR A 85 2.00 2.30 6.52
N ALA A 86 1.93 1.35 7.45
CA ALA A 86 1.04 1.42 8.61
C ALA A 86 1.23 2.72 9.41
N CYS A 87 2.47 3.09 9.77
CA CYS A 87 2.74 4.33 10.49
C CYS A 87 2.34 5.57 9.71
N SER A 88 2.53 5.56 8.39
CA SER A 88 2.08 6.65 7.52
C SER A 88 0.56 6.77 7.52
N ALA A 89 -0.14 5.65 7.41
CA ALA A 89 -1.59 5.60 7.45
C ALA A 89 -2.16 6.11 8.78
N LEU A 90 -1.57 5.70 9.90
CA LEU A 90 -2.09 5.96 11.24
C LEU A 90 -1.76 7.37 11.75
N TYR A 91 -0.59 7.93 11.42
CA TYR A 91 -0.10 9.16 12.05
C TYR A 91 -1.07 10.33 11.97
N GLY A 92 -1.51 10.81 13.15
CA GLY A 92 -2.40 11.96 13.29
C GLY A 92 -3.79 11.79 12.67
N ASN A 93 -4.22 10.56 12.37
CA ASN A 93 -5.55 10.22 11.88
C ASN A 93 -6.42 9.66 13.02
N GLU A 94 -7.72 9.71 12.81
CA GLU A 94 -8.71 8.94 13.55
C GLU A 94 -9.12 7.77 12.64
N VAL A 95 -8.80 6.54 13.04
CA VAL A 95 -8.94 5.38 12.15
C VAL A 95 -9.07 4.08 12.96
N LYS A 96 -9.89 3.17 12.45
CA LYS A 96 -9.87 1.77 12.86
C LYS A 96 -8.97 0.99 11.92
N ALA A 97 -7.92 0.35 12.44
CA ALA A 97 -6.92 -0.31 11.64
C ALA A 97 -6.63 -1.74 12.09
N LEU A 98 -6.51 -2.64 11.12
CA LEU A 98 -6.03 -4.00 11.30
C LEU A 98 -4.84 -4.23 10.37
N CYS A 99 -3.72 -4.62 10.95
CA CYS A 99 -2.52 -5.04 10.25
C CYS A 99 -2.32 -6.56 10.40
N ILE A 100 -1.91 -7.23 9.33
CA ILE A 100 -1.68 -8.68 9.32
C ILE A 100 -0.33 -8.95 8.66
N ASP A 101 0.55 -9.68 9.34
CA ASP A 101 1.83 -10.13 8.81
C ASP A 101 2.27 -11.40 9.54
N ASN A 102 2.98 -12.29 8.90
CA ASN A 102 3.60 -13.46 9.51
C ASN A 102 5.12 -13.35 9.58
N TRP A 103 5.70 -12.29 9.01
CA TRP A 103 7.13 -12.05 8.88
C TRP A 103 7.93 -13.23 8.33
N SER A 104 7.29 -14.11 7.52
CA SER A 104 7.94 -15.28 6.92
C SER A 104 8.88 -14.94 5.75
N GLU A 105 8.63 -13.83 5.09
CA GLU A 105 9.55 -13.28 4.10
C GLU A 105 10.70 -12.54 4.79
N PHE A 106 11.81 -12.40 4.12
CA PHE A 106 13.00 -11.73 4.69
C PHE A 106 13.62 -12.40 5.93
N VAL A 107 13.42 -13.71 6.09
CA VAL A 107 14.10 -14.49 7.14
C VAL A 107 15.60 -14.63 6.86
N ASP A 108 16.01 -14.61 5.57
CA ASP A 108 17.42 -14.62 5.19
C ASP A 108 17.98 -13.17 5.14
N PRO A 109 18.96 -12.83 5.99
CA PRO A 109 19.61 -11.51 5.98
C PRO A 109 20.21 -11.11 4.62
N LYS A 110 20.46 -12.07 3.73
CA LYS A 110 20.98 -11.80 2.38
C LYS A 110 19.92 -11.28 1.40
N THR A 111 18.66 -11.51 1.68
CA THR A 111 17.54 -11.03 0.85
C THR A 111 17.07 -9.64 1.25
N ILE A 112 17.46 -9.17 2.44
CA ILE A 112 17.13 -7.81 2.91
C ILE A 112 18.02 -6.81 2.17
N ASN A 113 17.40 -5.80 1.56
CA ASN A 113 18.13 -4.70 0.96
C ASN A 113 19.03 -4.03 2.02
N PRO A 114 20.38 -4.01 1.86
CA PRO A 114 21.29 -3.47 2.87
C PRO A 114 21.02 -2.00 3.23
N SER A 115 20.36 -1.25 2.34
CA SER A 115 19.98 0.15 2.57
C SER A 115 18.87 0.32 3.62
N LEU A 116 18.15 -0.75 3.96
CA LEU A 116 17.01 -0.68 4.88
C LEU A 116 17.40 -0.73 6.36
N ASN A 117 18.61 -1.20 6.68
CA ASN A 117 19.15 -1.28 8.06
C ASN A 117 18.16 -1.81 9.12
N VAL A 118 17.33 -2.80 8.75
CA VAL A 118 16.33 -3.42 9.62
C VAL A 118 16.75 -4.87 9.89
N LYS A 119 17.07 -5.19 11.13
CA LYS A 119 17.50 -6.55 11.53
C LYS A 119 16.34 -7.43 11.97
N ASN A 120 15.30 -6.86 12.50
CA ASN A 120 14.12 -7.56 12.98
C ASN A 120 12.87 -6.75 12.62
N PRO A 121 12.26 -7.01 11.45
CA PRO A 121 11.13 -6.23 10.98
C PRO A 121 9.94 -6.22 11.93
N LYS A 122 9.59 -7.34 12.54
CA LYS A 122 8.50 -7.43 13.53
C LYS A 122 8.74 -6.51 14.71
N LYS A 123 9.93 -6.56 15.30
CA LYS A 123 10.27 -5.70 16.45
C LYS A 123 10.25 -4.22 16.08
N GLU A 124 10.74 -3.88 14.88
CA GLU A 124 10.68 -2.50 14.38
C GLU A 124 9.23 -2.07 14.14
N PHE A 125 8.38 -2.94 13.58
CA PHE A 125 6.95 -2.69 13.44
C PHE A 125 6.28 -2.34 14.78
N GLU A 126 6.52 -3.16 15.82
CA GLU A 126 5.96 -2.93 17.15
C GLU A 126 6.45 -1.61 17.77
N ILE A 127 7.74 -1.28 17.61
CA ILE A 127 8.31 -0.02 18.09
C ILE A 127 7.74 1.18 17.33
N ASN A 128 7.64 1.07 16.03
CA ASN A 128 7.23 2.17 15.16
C ASN A 128 5.74 2.47 15.31
N THR A 129 4.89 1.44 15.29
CA THR A 129 3.44 1.60 15.47
C THR A 129 3.10 2.17 16.85
N LYS A 130 3.81 1.75 17.90
CA LYS A 130 3.64 2.32 19.25
C LYS A 130 3.88 3.83 19.33
N LYS A 131 4.73 4.38 18.46
CA LYS A 131 5.00 5.84 18.42
C LYS A 131 3.87 6.65 17.79
N VAL A 132 3.05 6.01 16.93
CA VAL A 132 1.98 6.70 16.19
C VAL A 132 0.59 6.46 16.78
N ILE A 133 0.40 5.38 17.54
CA ILE A 133 -0.89 5.06 18.15
C ILE A 133 -1.24 6.12 19.18
N SER A 134 -2.48 6.62 19.10
CA SER A 134 -3.11 7.56 20.02
C SER A 134 -4.49 7.05 20.42
N GLU A 135 -5.16 7.71 21.34
CA GLU A 135 -6.54 7.41 21.75
C GLU A 135 -7.58 7.44 20.62
N LYS A 136 -7.25 8.12 19.49
CA LYS A 136 -8.11 8.22 18.32
C LYS A 136 -7.98 7.04 17.35
N ILE A 137 -7.07 6.09 17.65
CA ILE A 137 -6.75 4.97 16.76
C ILE A 137 -7.15 3.67 17.41
N ASP A 138 -8.18 3.01 16.87
CA ASP A 138 -8.48 1.60 17.21
C ASP A 138 -7.58 0.70 16.37
N PHE A 139 -6.39 0.38 16.93
CA PHE A 139 -5.36 -0.39 16.23
C PHE A 139 -5.24 -1.81 16.75
N LYS A 140 -5.23 -2.76 15.80
CA LYS A 140 -4.94 -4.17 16.07
C LYS A 140 -3.94 -4.69 15.06
N PHE A 141 -3.11 -5.65 15.48
CA PHE A 141 -2.36 -6.45 14.53
C PHE A 141 -2.50 -7.95 14.84
N ILE A 142 -2.39 -8.77 13.81
CA ILE A 142 -2.46 -10.24 13.90
C ILE A 142 -1.19 -10.79 13.25
N GLU A 143 -0.39 -11.52 14.04
CA GLU A 143 0.73 -12.29 13.52
C GLU A 143 0.22 -13.62 12.99
N SER A 144 -0.01 -13.68 11.69
CA SER A 144 -0.52 -14.90 11.03
C SER A 144 -0.32 -14.80 9.51
N ASP A 145 -0.26 -15.96 8.89
CA ASP A 145 -0.51 -16.05 7.45
C ASP A 145 -1.93 -15.54 7.17
N PHE A 146 -2.05 -14.60 6.24
CA PHE A 146 -3.33 -13.96 5.90
C PHE A 146 -4.39 -14.98 5.45
N ARG A 147 -3.99 -16.12 4.86
CA ARG A 147 -4.89 -17.20 4.44
C ARG A 147 -5.57 -17.94 5.61
N LYS A 148 -5.00 -17.83 6.83
CA LYS A 148 -5.53 -18.49 8.04
C LYS A 148 -6.51 -17.62 8.81
N ILE A 149 -6.74 -16.39 8.37
CA ILE A 149 -7.64 -15.44 9.02
C ILE A 149 -9.10 -15.70 8.63
N ASN A 150 -10.00 -15.67 9.59
CA ASN A 150 -11.43 -15.69 9.33
C ASN A 150 -11.96 -14.27 9.10
N TYR A 151 -11.97 -13.84 7.85
CA TYR A 151 -12.37 -12.49 7.46
C TYR A 151 -13.86 -12.16 7.71
N ASN A 152 -14.71 -13.13 7.99
CA ASN A 152 -16.08 -12.87 8.44
C ASN A 152 -16.13 -12.33 9.89
N LYS A 153 -15.04 -12.43 10.65
CA LYS A 153 -15.00 -12.08 12.09
C LYS A 153 -14.12 -10.89 12.43
N VAL A 154 -13.38 -10.34 11.47
CA VAL A 154 -12.43 -9.23 11.73
C VAL A 154 -13.05 -7.83 11.59
N GLY A 155 -14.28 -7.75 11.11
CA GLY A 155 -14.99 -6.49 10.86
C GLY A 155 -15.06 -6.15 9.38
N LYS A 156 -15.43 -4.89 9.08
CA LYS A 156 -15.54 -4.36 7.72
C LYS A 156 -14.56 -3.24 7.50
N PHE A 157 -13.97 -3.17 6.30
CA PHE A 157 -12.94 -2.22 5.92
C PHE A 157 -13.30 -1.55 4.60
N ASN A 158 -13.05 -0.24 4.50
CA ASN A 158 -13.26 0.55 3.29
C ASN A 158 -11.95 0.97 2.61
N ILE A 159 -10.80 0.65 3.22
CA ILE A 159 -9.47 0.82 2.64
C ILE A 159 -8.71 -0.48 2.86
N TYR A 160 -8.23 -1.07 1.78
CA TYR A 160 -7.47 -2.31 1.81
C TYR A 160 -6.15 -2.16 1.07
N VAL A 161 -5.06 -2.45 1.74
CA VAL A 161 -3.70 -2.49 1.19
C VAL A 161 -3.22 -3.94 1.19
N PHE A 162 -2.77 -4.42 0.05
CA PHE A 162 -2.11 -5.70 -0.09
C PHE A 162 -0.68 -5.50 -0.59
N ASP A 163 0.27 -5.85 0.27
CA ASP A 163 1.71 -5.82 0.10
C ASP A 163 2.29 -7.15 0.65
N GLY A 164 1.65 -8.24 0.23
CA GLY A 164 1.98 -9.60 0.63
C GLY A 164 2.86 -10.32 -0.39
N PRO A 165 2.92 -11.67 -0.36
CA PRO A 165 3.72 -12.46 -1.29
C PRO A 165 3.37 -12.18 -2.76
N HIS A 166 4.36 -12.35 -3.67
CA HIS A 166 4.33 -11.76 -5.01
C HIS A 166 3.98 -12.75 -6.14
N GLU A 167 3.62 -13.99 -5.84
CA GLU A 167 3.18 -14.95 -6.85
C GLU A 167 1.76 -14.62 -7.34
N ILE A 168 1.42 -15.04 -8.56
CA ILE A 168 0.09 -14.81 -9.16
C ILE A 168 -1.02 -15.28 -8.21
N LYS A 169 -0.84 -16.50 -7.64
CA LYS A 169 -1.80 -17.07 -6.70
C LYS A 169 -1.90 -16.27 -5.41
N ASP A 170 -0.83 -15.67 -4.94
CA ASP A 170 -0.81 -14.87 -3.71
C ASP A 170 -1.65 -13.61 -3.88
N GLN A 171 -1.51 -12.94 -5.02
CA GLN A 171 -2.31 -11.77 -5.37
C GLN A 171 -3.79 -12.12 -5.52
N TYR A 172 -4.09 -13.25 -6.15
CA TYR A 172 -5.45 -13.75 -6.27
C TYR A 172 -6.07 -14.02 -4.88
N ASP A 173 -5.41 -14.83 -4.07
CA ASP A 173 -5.86 -15.19 -2.73
C ASP A 173 -6.01 -13.94 -1.82
N GLY A 174 -5.08 -12.99 -1.92
CA GLY A 174 -5.07 -11.75 -1.15
C GLY A 174 -6.33 -10.90 -1.31
N ILE A 175 -6.99 -10.97 -2.47
CA ILE A 175 -8.26 -10.28 -2.69
C ILE A 175 -9.44 -11.21 -2.44
N ALA A 176 -9.40 -12.45 -2.96
CA ALA A 176 -10.53 -13.36 -2.90
C ALA A 176 -10.91 -13.72 -1.46
N ILE A 177 -9.93 -14.06 -0.63
CA ILE A 177 -10.16 -14.49 0.76
C ILE A 177 -10.60 -13.32 1.64
N VAL A 178 -10.09 -12.12 1.37
CA VAL A 178 -10.35 -10.92 2.17
C VAL A 178 -11.71 -10.29 1.87
N GLN A 179 -12.30 -10.58 0.71
CA GLN A 179 -13.55 -9.98 0.23
C GLN A 179 -14.69 -9.94 1.28
N PRO A 180 -14.90 -10.95 2.15
CA PRO A 180 -15.95 -10.89 3.17
C PRO A 180 -15.79 -9.75 4.18
N SER A 181 -14.56 -9.25 4.39
CA SER A 181 -14.27 -8.14 5.30
C SER A 181 -14.25 -6.76 4.61
N LEU A 182 -14.40 -6.69 3.30
CA LEU A 182 -14.45 -5.42 2.59
C LEU A 182 -15.89 -4.89 2.50
N ASP A 183 -16.05 -3.58 2.46
CA ASP A 183 -17.32 -2.93 2.16
C ASP A 183 -17.76 -3.17 0.71
N ASP A 184 -19.00 -2.83 0.38
CA ASP A 184 -19.51 -2.95 -1.00
C ASP A 184 -18.76 -2.00 -1.95
N ILE A 185 -18.40 -0.81 -1.47
CA ILE A 185 -17.48 0.10 -2.15
C ILE A 185 -16.28 0.30 -1.25
N PHE A 186 -15.10 0.05 -1.78
CA PHE A 186 -13.84 0.14 -1.03
C PHE A 186 -12.70 0.63 -1.92
N ILE A 187 -11.64 1.10 -1.29
CA ILE A 187 -10.39 1.46 -1.95
C ILE A 187 -9.43 0.28 -1.83
N LEU A 188 -8.97 -0.21 -2.96
CA LEU A 188 -7.97 -1.26 -3.10
C LEU A 188 -6.63 -0.61 -3.46
N ILE A 189 -5.58 -0.95 -2.72
CA ILE A 189 -4.21 -0.53 -2.98
C ILE A 189 -3.35 -1.79 -3.09
N ILE A 190 -2.70 -1.95 -4.23
CA ILE A 190 -1.76 -3.05 -4.50
C ILE A 190 -0.37 -2.46 -4.68
N ASP A 191 0.60 -2.96 -3.93
CA ASP A 191 2.01 -2.58 -4.06
C ASP A 191 2.69 -3.32 -5.22
N ASP A 192 3.92 -2.93 -5.52
CA ASP A 192 4.78 -3.59 -6.51
C ASP A 192 4.19 -3.69 -7.93
N TRP A 193 3.39 -2.71 -8.34
CA TRP A 193 2.63 -2.73 -9.60
C TRP A 193 3.48 -2.81 -10.87
N ASN A 194 4.80 -2.54 -10.80
CA ASN A 194 5.73 -2.80 -11.90
C ASN A 194 5.83 -4.30 -12.23
N THR A 195 5.53 -5.19 -11.27
CA THR A 195 5.70 -6.64 -11.40
C THR A 195 4.56 -7.28 -12.18
N PRO A 196 4.82 -7.95 -13.32
CA PRO A 196 3.76 -8.56 -14.15
C PRO A 196 2.90 -9.58 -13.43
N HIS A 197 3.48 -10.42 -12.56
CA HIS A 197 2.76 -11.45 -11.80
C HIS A 197 1.74 -10.82 -10.85
N ILE A 198 2.08 -9.71 -10.21
CA ILE A 198 1.18 -8.95 -9.32
C ILE A 198 0.00 -8.42 -10.11
N ARG A 199 0.25 -7.77 -11.26
CA ARG A 199 -0.82 -7.29 -12.13
C ARG A 199 -1.73 -8.43 -12.61
N GLN A 200 -1.13 -9.54 -13.05
CA GLN A 200 -1.88 -10.68 -13.55
C GLN A 200 -2.83 -11.23 -12.48
N GLY A 201 -2.32 -11.62 -11.31
CA GLY A 201 -3.14 -12.21 -10.24
C GLY A 201 -4.22 -11.27 -9.74
N THR A 202 -3.89 -9.97 -9.63
CA THR A 202 -4.87 -8.94 -9.24
C THR A 202 -5.98 -8.78 -10.27
N LEU A 203 -5.66 -8.72 -11.56
CA LEU A 203 -6.67 -8.54 -12.62
C LEU A 203 -7.53 -9.80 -12.81
N GLU A 204 -6.94 -10.99 -12.67
CA GLU A 204 -7.68 -12.26 -12.70
C GLU A 204 -8.76 -12.30 -11.62
N VAL A 205 -8.41 -12.03 -10.36
CA VAL A 205 -9.39 -12.07 -9.26
C VAL A 205 -10.44 -10.98 -9.37
N ILE A 206 -10.09 -9.77 -9.81
CA ILE A 206 -11.04 -8.68 -10.06
C ILE A 206 -12.09 -9.12 -11.10
N ASN A 207 -11.65 -9.77 -12.18
CA ASN A 207 -12.53 -10.30 -13.21
C ASN A 207 -13.42 -11.43 -12.67
N ASP A 208 -12.83 -12.45 -12.02
CA ASP A 208 -13.54 -13.63 -11.55
C ASP A 208 -14.59 -13.32 -10.48
N LEU A 209 -14.30 -12.38 -9.60
CA LEU A 209 -15.25 -11.91 -8.59
C LEU A 209 -16.19 -10.83 -9.11
N ASN A 210 -16.08 -10.46 -10.40
CA ASN A 210 -16.87 -9.39 -11.02
C ASN A 210 -16.79 -8.06 -10.22
N ILE A 211 -15.65 -7.72 -9.69
CA ILE A 211 -15.43 -6.46 -9.00
C ILE A 211 -15.34 -5.36 -10.06
N LYS A 212 -16.21 -4.35 -9.94
CA LYS A 212 -16.19 -3.19 -10.83
C LYS A 212 -15.18 -2.16 -10.33
N ILE A 213 -14.21 -1.79 -11.16
CA ILE A 213 -13.36 -0.62 -10.93
C ILE A 213 -14.15 0.63 -11.36
N ILE A 214 -14.39 1.56 -10.42
CA ILE A 214 -15.09 2.83 -10.67
C ILE A 214 -14.09 3.87 -11.18
N SER A 215 -12.93 3.95 -10.51
CA SER A 215 -11.80 4.81 -10.89
C SER A 215 -10.52 4.20 -10.37
N LYS A 216 -9.41 4.47 -11.04
CA LYS A 216 -8.08 3.98 -10.63
C LYS A 216 -6.99 4.99 -10.94
N ILE A 217 -5.91 4.87 -10.20
CA ILE A 217 -4.62 5.49 -10.45
C ILE A 217 -3.61 4.37 -10.55
N GLU A 218 -2.95 4.24 -11.69
CA GLU A 218 -1.84 3.31 -11.88
C GLU A 218 -0.54 4.09 -11.92
N ILE A 219 0.41 3.65 -11.14
CA ILE A 219 1.74 4.27 -11.05
C ILE A 219 2.76 3.19 -11.40
N MET A 220 3.49 3.41 -12.48
CA MET A 220 4.62 2.58 -12.91
C MET A 220 5.90 3.40 -12.77
N THR A 221 6.92 2.85 -12.16
CA THR A 221 8.19 3.55 -11.93
C THR A 221 9.30 3.10 -12.87
N THR A 222 9.02 2.10 -13.70
CA THR A 222 9.88 1.65 -14.81
C THR A 222 9.02 1.33 -16.02
N GLN A 223 9.62 1.41 -17.21
CA GLN A 223 8.95 1.12 -18.49
C GLN A 223 9.15 -0.35 -18.92
N ASP A 224 10.02 -1.09 -18.25
CA ASP A 224 10.38 -2.46 -18.62
C ASP A 224 9.94 -3.52 -17.61
N ASN A 225 9.02 -3.18 -16.73
CA ASN A 225 8.47 -4.06 -15.69
C ASN A 225 9.50 -4.55 -14.65
N THR A 226 10.61 -3.85 -14.50
CA THR A 226 11.62 -4.16 -13.48
C THR A 226 11.44 -3.26 -12.26
N MET A 227 12.00 -3.67 -11.12
CA MET A 227 12.14 -2.79 -9.97
C MET A 227 13.15 -1.68 -10.28
N PRO A 228 12.89 -0.41 -9.87
CA PRO A 228 13.84 0.67 -10.02
C PRO A 228 15.17 0.35 -9.32
N LYS A 229 16.29 0.75 -9.92
CA LYS A 229 17.64 0.49 -9.36
C LYS A 229 18.18 1.66 -8.55
N LEU A 230 17.83 2.89 -8.94
CA LEU A 230 18.40 4.12 -8.37
C LEU A 230 17.55 4.69 -7.23
N PHE A 231 16.25 4.75 -7.40
CA PHE A 231 15.34 5.34 -6.42
C PHE A 231 14.38 4.28 -5.89
N GLN A 232 14.71 3.74 -4.71
CA GLN A 232 13.95 2.67 -4.07
C GLN A 232 13.58 3.05 -2.64
N CYS A 233 12.61 2.34 -2.06
CA CYS A 233 12.23 2.44 -0.65
C CYS A 233 11.92 3.89 -0.26
N GLN A 234 12.30 4.29 0.95
CA GLN A 234 12.11 5.65 1.48
C GLN A 234 12.86 6.75 0.70
N PHE A 235 13.74 6.40 -0.23
CA PHE A 235 14.47 7.37 -1.05
C PHE A 235 13.76 7.68 -2.38
N SER A 236 12.77 6.86 -2.75
CA SER A 236 11.94 7.06 -3.93
C SER A 236 10.70 7.91 -3.63
N ASP A 237 9.95 8.25 -4.68
CA ASP A 237 8.60 8.82 -4.55
C ASP A 237 7.54 7.71 -4.47
N TRP A 238 7.64 6.67 -5.33
CA TRP A 238 6.62 5.64 -5.54
C TRP A 238 7.17 4.21 -5.54
N HIS A 239 8.37 3.98 -5.02
CA HIS A 239 9.03 2.67 -4.94
C HIS A 239 8.88 1.83 -6.22
N ASN A 240 8.20 0.70 -6.17
CA ASN A 240 7.99 -0.25 -7.27
C ASN A 240 6.59 -0.11 -7.93
N GLY A 241 5.97 1.06 -7.77
CA GLY A 241 4.68 1.37 -8.37
C GLY A 241 3.48 0.85 -7.58
N TYR A 242 2.29 1.36 -7.92
CA TYR A 242 1.03 1.07 -7.23
C TYR A 242 -0.14 1.00 -8.19
N LEU A 243 -1.08 0.07 -7.93
CA LEU A 243 -2.47 0.23 -8.33
C LEU A 243 -3.25 0.78 -7.14
N ILE A 244 -3.99 1.86 -7.34
CA ILE A 244 -4.89 2.43 -6.36
C ILE A 244 -6.27 2.58 -7.02
N ALA A 245 -7.24 1.81 -6.57
CA ALA A 245 -8.53 1.72 -7.25
C ALA A 245 -9.71 1.88 -6.28
N VAL A 246 -10.74 2.59 -6.70
CA VAL A 246 -12.07 2.53 -6.07
C VAL A 246 -12.82 1.39 -6.71
N CYS A 247 -13.13 0.39 -5.91
CA CYS A 247 -13.76 -0.85 -6.31
C CYS A 247 -15.17 -0.96 -5.77
N GLN A 248 -16.04 -1.62 -6.53
CA GLN A 248 -17.40 -1.96 -6.11
C GLN A 248 -17.62 -3.46 -6.30
N LYS A 249 -18.07 -4.13 -5.25
CA LYS A 249 -18.51 -5.52 -5.35
C LYS A 249 -19.76 -5.59 -6.21
N LYS A 250 -19.91 -6.66 -6.96
CA LYS A 250 -21.18 -6.95 -7.60
C LYS A 250 -22.14 -7.45 -6.53
N VAL A 251 -23.30 -6.82 -6.44
CA VAL A 251 -24.45 -7.27 -5.64
C VAL A 251 -25.13 -8.45 -6.34
#